data_dc0424509de1b6ae86d7469f0a4603fb
#
_entry.id   dc0424509de1b6ae86d7469f0a4603fb
#
_cell.length_a   1.000
_cell.length_b   1.000
_cell.length_c   1.000
_cell.angle_alpha   90.00
_cell.angle_beta   90.00
_cell.angle_gamma   90.00
#
_symmetry.space_group_name_H-M   'P 1'
#
loop_
_entity.id
_entity.type
_entity.pdbx_description
1 polymer ?
#
loop_
_entity_poly.entity_id
_entity_poly.type
_entity_poly.pdbx_seq_one_letter_code
_entity_poly.pdbx_strand_id
1 'polypeptide(L)'
;VYKNMKKALIQQECGLGDILFCQGVAHHFKQNGYKIIWPVVKELIDTVKYLNTGIDFYNRDEEYPLKQLFTDLYESKGIYQTQDGDIFLPLGYSSHMIQPYRKKVMQSKYTICGLDYKQWKSYFTFTRNNTKENELFYDVLNLKDNEDFILFNQTYATQPGIIKKDLSPVKNTFGGGKFIEMRFVEGFTLFDWCKVFENMKSIITVDTSLMYILEKLNLKNKTNFFCVTRGAHVEEEITELFSYPWRYTYYA
;
A
#
# COMPACT_ATOMS: atom_id res chain seq x y z
N VAL A 1 -2.25 -7.91 -39.59
CA VAL A 1 -3.29 -7.21 -38.85
C VAL A 1 -2.85 -7.20 -37.39
N TYR A 2 -2.28 -6.08 -36.89
CA TYR A 2 -1.99 -5.93 -35.47
C TYR A 2 -3.34 -5.89 -34.74
N LYS A 3 -3.69 -6.97 -34.06
CA LYS A 3 -4.84 -7.02 -33.18
C LYS A 3 -4.55 -5.99 -32.06
N ASN A 4 -5.29 -4.90 -31.99
CA ASN A 4 -5.15 -3.93 -30.92
C ASN A 4 -5.26 -4.68 -29.58
N MET A 5 -4.21 -4.58 -28.76
CA MET A 5 -4.17 -5.21 -27.44
C MET A 5 -5.25 -4.55 -26.58
N LYS A 6 -6.16 -5.37 -26.03
CA LYS A 6 -7.18 -4.89 -25.10
C LYS A 6 -6.53 -4.23 -23.88
N LYS A 7 -7.17 -3.21 -23.33
CA LYS A 7 -6.67 -2.45 -22.19
C LYS A 7 -7.52 -2.73 -20.96
N ALA A 8 -6.88 -2.79 -19.80
CA ALA A 8 -7.56 -2.78 -18.52
C ALA A 8 -7.15 -1.51 -17.76
N LEU A 9 -8.09 -0.61 -17.57
CA LEU A 9 -7.90 0.64 -16.86
C LEU A 9 -8.25 0.45 -15.39
N ILE A 10 -7.28 0.62 -14.49
CA ILE A 10 -7.46 0.47 -13.05
C ILE A 10 -7.66 1.83 -12.42
N GLN A 11 -8.82 2.02 -11.78
CA GLN A 11 -9.09 3.18 -10.94
C GLN A 11 -8.74 2.87 -9.48
N GLN A 12 -7.51 3.10 -9.12
CA GLN A 12 -6.97 3.11 -7.75
C GLN A 12 -5.75 4.04 -7.77
N GLU A 13 -5.99 5.32 -7.72
CA GLU A 13 -5.03 6.38 -8.05
C GLU A 13 -4.15 6.76 -6.87
N CYS A 14 -4.64 6.58 -5.66
CA CYS A 14 -4.00 6.99 -4.41
C CYS A 14 -4.11 5.87 -3.36
N GLY A 15 -3.40 6.07 -2.24
CA GLY A 15 -3.30 5.05 -1.21
C GLY A 15 -2.28 3.97 -1.60
N LEU A 16 -1.01 4.18 -1.23
CA LEU A 16 0.06 3.23 -1.57
C LEU A 16 -0.29 1.80 -1.12
N GLY A 17 -0.89 1.62 0.08
CA GLY A 17 -1.32 0.30 0.55
C GLY A 17 -2.32 -0.37 -0.38
N ASP A 18 -3.27 0.39 -0.92
CA ASP A 18 -4.24 -0.10 -1.90
C ASP A 18 -3.57 -0.53 -3.21
N ILE A 19 -2.60 0.28 -3.68
CA ILE A 19 -1.84 -0.03 -4.90
C ILE A 19 -1.03 -1.32 -4.70
N LEU A 20 -0.35 -1.48 -3.56
CA LEU A 20 0.40 -2.67 -3.23
C LEU A 20 -0.50 -3.91 -3.18
N PHE A 21 -1.64 -3.77 -2.54
CA PHE A 21 -2.61 -4.85 -2.40
C PHE A 21 -3.20 -5.27 -3.75
N CYS A 22 -3.56 -4.32 -4.61
CA CYS A 22 -4.21 -4.59 -5.89
C CYS A 22 -3.27 -5.10 -7.00
N GLN A 23 -1.98 -5.33 -6.73
CA GLN A 23 -1.06 -5.90 -7.72
C GLN A 23 -1.55 -7.23 -8.30
N GLY A 24 -2.21 -8.07 -7.47
CA GLY A 24 -2.78 -9.33 -7.94
C GLY A 24 -3.90 -9.16 -8.95
N VAL A 25 -4.74 -8.13 -8.79
CA VAL A 25 -5.79 -7.81 -9.77
C VAL A 25 -5.16 -7.41 -11.11
N ALA A 26 -4.19 -6.48 -11.08
CA ALA A 26 -3.50 -6.04 -12.28
C ALA A 26 -2.79 -7.21 -12.99
N HIS A 27 -2.13 -8.07 -12.23
CA HIS A 27 -1.42 -9.25 -12.76
C HIS A 27 -2.39 -10.23 -13.43
N HIS A 28 -3.55 -10.49 -12.82
CA HIS A 28 -4.58 -11.34 -13.40
C HIS A 28 -5.01 -10.86 -14.78
N PHE A 29 -5.36 -9.58 -14.93
CA PHE A 29 -5.78 -9.04 -16.22
C PHE A 29 -4.63 -9.02 -17.24
N LYS A 30 -3.39 -8.73 -16.79
CA LYS A 30 -2.20 -8.82 -17.65
C LYS A 30 -2.01 -10.23 -18.20
N GLN A 31 -2.13 -11.27 -17.37
CA GLN A 31 -2.04 -12.67 -17.81
C GLN A 31 -3.18 -13.07 -18.78
N ASN A 32 -4.33 -12.42 -18.70
CA ASN A 32 -5.44 -12.59 -19.63
C ASN A 32 -5.31 -11.74 -20.90
N GLY A 33 -4.12 -11.19 -21.17
CA GLY A 33 -3.80 -10.51 -22.44
C GLY A 33 -4.21 -9.04 -22.50
N TYR A 34 -4.48 -8.41 -21.36
CA TYR A 34 -4.74 -6.97 -21.30
C TYR A 34 -3.45 -6.17 -21.09
N LYS A 35 -3.33 -5.05 -21.78
CA LYS A 35 -2.39 -3.99 -21.38
C LYS A 35 -2.96 -3.27 -20.18
N ILE A 36 -2.22 -3.25 -19.08
CA ILE A 36 -2.66 -2.54 -17.87
C ILE A 36 -2.36 -1.05 -18.03
N ILE A 37 -3.37 -0.23 -17.77
CA ILE A 37 -3.26 1.21 -17.64
C ILE A 37 -3.60 1.55 -16.20
N TRP A 38 -2.61 2.01 -15.43
CA TRP A 38 -2.79 2.31 -14.02
C TRP A 38 -2.31 3.72 -13.67
N PRO A 39 -3.19 4.72 -13.81
CA PRO A 39 -2.89 6.07 -13.39
C PRO A 39 -2.82 6.18 -11.87
N VAL A 40 -1.80 6.88 -11.38
CA VAL A 40 -1.61 7.18 -9.96
C VAL A 40 -1.29 8.65 -9.76
N VAL A 41 -1.49 9.14 -8.54
CA VAL A 41 -1.13 10.51 -8.16
C VAL A 41 0.37 10.74 -8.32
N LYS A 42 0.76 11.96 -8.69
CA LYS A 42 2.14 12.34 -8.97
C LYS A 42 3.10 11.96 -7.82
N GLU A 43 2.67 12.14 -6.59
CA GLU A 43 3.45 11.88 -5.38
C GLU A 43 3.85 10.39 -5.22
N LEU A 44 3.14 9.48 -5.87
CA LEU A 44 3.42 8.05 -5.80
C LEU A 44 4.26 7.52 -6.97
N ILE A 45 4.45 8.29 -8.05
CA ILE A 45 5.14 7.83 -9.26
C ILE A 45 6.54 7.28 -8.94
N ASP A 46 7.33 8.01 -8.17
CA ASP A 46 8.69 7.56 -7.83
C ASP A 46 8.68 6.35 -6.88
N THR A 47 7.69 6.24 -6.02
CA THR A 47 7.53 5.11 -5.12
C THR A 47 7.13 3.84 -5.89
N VAL A 48 6.17 3.91 -6.81
CA VAL A 48 5.69 2.72 -7.54
C VAL A 48 6.71 2.18 -8.53
N LYS A 49 7.73 2.95 -8.90
CA LYS A 49 8.87 2.46 -9.71
C LYS A 49 9.67 1.33 -9.04
N TYR A 50 9.61 1.23 -7.73
CA TYR A 50 10.22 0.10 -6.99
C TYR A 50 9.46 -1.22 -7.17
N LEU A 51 8.21 -1.17 -7.62
CA LEU A 51 7.40 -2.37 -7.85
C LEU A 51 7.90 -3.13 -9.08
N ASN A 52 8.24 -4.39 -8.87
CA ASN A 52 8.76 -5.27 -9.92
C ASN A 52 7.63 -6.12 -10.52
N THR A 53 6.63 -5.48 -11.10
CA THR A 53 5.42 -6.13 -11.61
C THR A 53 5.33 -6.14 -13.13
N GLY A 54 6.21 -5.38 -13.81
CA GLY A 54 6.12 -5.14 -15.24
C GLY A 54 4.80 -4.49 -15.64
N ILE A 55 4.25 -3.66 -14.75
CA ILE A 55 3.06 -2.83 -14.97
C ILE A 55 3.54 -1.40 -15.12
N ASP A 56 3.08 -0.73 -16.16
CA ASP A 56 3.37 0.68 -16.37
C ASP A 56 2.39 1.53 -15.54
N PHE A 57 2.95 2.40 -14.70
CA PHE A 57 2.20 3.40 -13.97
C PHE A 57 2.31 4.75 -14.68
N TYR A 58 1.24 5.50 -14.66
CA TYR A 58 1.12 6.79 -15.35
C TYR A 58 0.79 7.90 -14.36
N ASN A 59 1.31 9.10 -14.60
CA ASN A 59 0.84 10.27 -13.87
C ASN A 59 -0.58 10.60 -14.32
N ARG A 60 -1.55 10.45 -13.41
CA ARG A 60 -2.98 10.61 -13.73
C ARG A 60 -3.32 11.99 -14.27
N ASP A 61 -2.58 13.03 -13.85
CA ASP A 61 -2.91 14.41 -14.17
C ASP A 61 -2.30 14.87 -15.50
N GLU A 62 -1.16 14.29 -15.91
CA GLU A 62 -0.40 14.68 -17.09
C GLU A 62 -0.61 13.73 -18.27
N GLU A 63 -0.54 12.41 -18.01
CA GLU A 63 -0.52 11.40 -19.08
C GLU A 63 -1.91 10.80 -19.33
N TYR A 64 -2.71 10.73 -18.28
CA TYR A 64 -4.08 10.25 -18.35
C TYR A 64 -4.99 11.14 -17.52
N PRO A 65 -5.51 12.22 -18.11
CA PRO A 65 -6.50 13.06 -17.43
C PRO A 65 -7.80 12.26 -17.26
N LEU A 66 -7.83 11.48 -16.21
CA LEU A 66 -8.92 10.55 -15.87
C LEU A 66 -10.27 11.27 -15.79
N LYS A 67 -10.29 12.57 -15.49
CA LYS A 67 -11.52 13.37 -15.49
C LYS A 67 -12.29 13.29 -16.80
N GLN A 68 -11.59 13.20 -17.93
CA GLN A 68 -12.25 13.09 -19.25
C GLN A 68 -12.64 11.66 -19.60
N LEU A 69 -11.86 10.67 -19.15
CA LEU A 69 -12.13 9.24 -19.38
C LEU A 69 -13.18 8.67 -18.41
N PHE A 70 -13.29 9.27 -17.21
CA PHE A 70 -14.11 8.74 -16.13
C PHE A 70 -15.48 9.41 -15.97
N THR A 71 -15.73 10.58 -16.60
CA THR A 71 -17.04 11.22 -16.42
C THR A 71 -18.18 10.28 -16.83
N ASP A 72 -17.99 9.53 -17.90
CA ASP A 72 -18.99 8.58 -18.39
C ASP A 72 -18.92 7.20 -17.71
N LEU A 73 -17.74 6.83 -17.14
CA LEU A 73 -17.49 5.52 -16.52
C LEU A 73 -17.69 5.54 -14.99
N TYR A 74 -17.58 6.70 -14.34
CA TYR A 74 -17.82 6.87 -12.91
C TYR A 74 -19.27 6.52 -12.51
N GLU A 75 -20.21 6.66 -13.44
CA GLU A 75 -21.60 6.30 -13.26
C GLU A 75 -21.86 4.80 -13.49
N SER A 76 -20.89 4.06 -14.00
CA SER A 76 -21.04 2.62 -14.20
C SER A 76 -21.11 1.89 -12.86
N LYS A 77 -22.18 1.16 -12.64
CA LYS A 77 -22.42 0.39 -11.41
C LYS A 77 -21.62 -0.92 -11.33
N GLY A 78 -20.57 -1.08 -12.15
CA GLY A 78 -19.82 -2.33 -12.20
C GLY A 78 -18.52 -2.26 -13.00
N ILE A 79 -17.89 -3.43 -13.17
CA ILE A 79 -16.82 -3.58 -14.16
C ILE A 79 -17.44 -3.29 -15.52
N TYR A 80 -16.95 -2.27 -16.17
CA TYR A 80 -17.44 -1.86 -17.46
C TYR A 80 -16.54 -2.42 -18.58
N GLN A 81 -17.14 -3.01 -19.59
CA GLN A 81 -16.43 -3.47 -20.77
C GLN A 81 -16.92 -2.68 -21.99
N THR A 82 -16.00 -2.10 -22.74
CA THR A 82 -16.29 -1.41 -23.99
C THR A 82 -16.61 -2.40 -25.12
N GLN A 83 -17.20 -1.91 -26.21
CA GLN A 83 -17.46 -2.74 -27.41
C GLN A 83 -16.16 -3.33 -28.00
N ASP A 84 -15.04 -2.62 -27.88
CA ASP A 84 -13.71 -3.08 -28.32
C ASP A 84 -13.08 -4.09 -27.36
N GLY A 85 -13.71 -4.31 -26.21
CA GLY A 85 -13.28 -5.27 -25.20
C GLY A 85 -12.28 -4.70 -24.19
N ASP A 86 -12.06 -3.40 -24.14
CA ASP A 86 -11.34 -2.75 -23.04
C ASP A 86 -12.17 -2.82 -21.75
N ILE A 87 -11.50 -2.90 -20.60
CA ILE A 87 -12.14 -3.07 -19.30
C ILE A 87 -11.80 -1.90 -18.39
N PHE A 88 -12.80 -1.45 -17.64
CA PHE A 88 -12.62 -0.52 -16.53
C PHE A 88 -12.82 -1.23 -15.19
N LEU A 89 -11.86 -1.06 -14.28
CA LEU A 89 -11.82 -1.68 -12.96
C LEU A 89 -11.91 -0.61 -11.86
N PRO A 90 -13.11 -0.34 -11.32
CA PRO A 90 -13.35 0.71 -10.33
C PRO A 90 -12.98 0.25 -8.92
N LEU A 91 -11.68 0.17 -8.60
CA LEU A 91 -11.17 -0.32 -7.31
C LEU A 91 -11.04 0.76 -6.24
N GLY A 92 -11.26 2.03 -6.58
CA GLY A 92 -11.18 3.15 -5.64
C GLY A 92 -12.26 3.08 -4.55
N TYR A 93 -11.93 3.60 -3.36
CA TYR A 93 -12.86 3.63 -2.20
C TYR A 93 -14.19 4.33 -2.50
N SER A 94 -14.18 5.35 -3.35
CA SER A 94 -15.39 6.08 -3.78
C SER A 94 -16.27 5.31 -4.78
N SER A 95 -15.78 4.18 -5.31
CA SER A 95 -16.53 3.36 -6.26
C SER A 95 -17.80 2.81 -5.63
N HIS A 96 -18.92 2.91 -6.36
CA HIS A 96 -20.19 2.27 -5.97
C HIS A 96 -20.08 0.76 -5.79
N MET A 97 -19.08 0.12 -6.43
CA MET A 97 -18.81 -1.32 -6.26
C MET A 97 -18.15 -1.64 -4.94
N ILE A 98 -17.35 -0.74 -4.40
CA ILE A 98 -16.59 -0.93 -3.17
C ILE A 98 -17.36 -0.47 -1.93
N GLN A 99 -18.11 0.63 -2.02
CA GLN A 99 -18.86 1.22 -0.92
C GLN A 99 -19.78 0.25 -0.14
N PRO A 100 -20.47 -0.72 -0.77
CA PRO A 100 -21.29 -1.69 -0.03
C PRO A 100 -20.49 -2.55 0.95
N TYR A 101 -19.18 -2.67 0.76
CA TYR A 101 -18.29 -3.54 1.54
C TYR A 101 -17.53 -2.79 2.65
N ARG A 102 -18.14 -1.79 3.29
CA ARG A 102 -17.48 -0.86 4.25
C ARG A 102 -16.56 -1.50 5.28
N LYS A 103 -16.84 -2.75 5.70
CA LYS A 103 -16.03 -3.50 6.67
C LYS A 103 -14.97 -4.41 6.02
N LYS A 104 -14.95 -4.53 4.69
CA LYS A 104 -14.03 -5.40 3.94
C LYS A 104 -13.62 -4.75 2.63
N VAL A 105 -13.31 -3.45 2.69
CA VAL A 105 -12.97 -2.64 1.50
C VAL A 105 -11.81 -3.24 0.71
N MET A 106 -10.76 -3.65 1.39
CA MET A 106 -9.59 -4.21 0.70
C MET A 106 -9.94 -5.52 0.01
N GLN A 107 -10.60 -6.44 0.74
CA GLN A 107 -11.01 -7.75 0.19
C GLN A 107 -11.98 -7.59 -0.99
N SER A 108 -12.88 -6.60 -0.92
CA SER A 108 -13.88 -6.37 -1.97
C SER A 108 -13.26 -6.05 -3.32
N LYS A 109 -12.09 -5.41 -3.36
CA LYS A 109 -11.36 -5.11 -4.61
C LYS A 109 -11.02 -6.35 -5.42
N TYR A 110 -10.74 -7.46 -4.75
CA TYR A 110 -10.57 -8.76 -5.39
C TYR A 110 -11.91 -9.42 -5.71
N THR A 111 -12.85 -9.39 -4.76
CA THR A 111 -14.17 -10.02 -4.92
C THR A 111 -14.93 -9.51 -6.13
N ILE A 112 -14.93 -8.20 -6.39
CA ILE A 112 -15.61 -7.64 -7.58
C ILE A 112 -14.96 -8.08 -8.89
N CYS A 113 -13.69 -8.50 -8.85
CA CYS A 113 -12.98 -9.07 -9.99
C CYS A 113 -13.06 -10.60 -10.06
N GLY A 114 -13.81 -11.25 -9.16
CA GLY A 114 -13.91 -12.71 -9.08
C GLY A 114 -12.61 -13.39 -8.60
N LEU A 115 -11.76 -12.69 -7.83
CA LEU A 115 -10.45 -13.16 -7.39
C LEU A 115 -10.40 -13.40 -5.89
N ASP A 116 -9.51 -14.29 -5.45
CA ASP A 116 -9.21 -14.51 -4.04
C ASP A 116 -8.13 -13.55 -3.55
N TYR A 117 -8.48 -12.68 -2.60
CA TYR A 117 -7.57 -11.70 -2.01
C TYR A 117 -6.44 -12.35 -1.19
N LYS A 118 -6.61 -13.55 -0.67
CA LYS A 118 -5.61 -14.23 0.19
C LYS A 118 -4.26 -14.42 -0.49
N GLN A 119 -4.24 -14.38 -1.82
CA GLN A 119 -3.03 -14.52 -2.63
C GLN A 119 -2.32 -13.19 -2.90
N TRP A 120 -2.80 -12.05 -2.39
CA TRP A 120 -2.25 -10.74 -2.71
C TRP A 120 -0.72 -10.66 -2.55
N LYS A 121 -0.17 -11.28 -1.52
CA LYS A 121 1.27 -11.30 -1.25
C LYS A 121 2.09 -11.93 -2.37
N SER A 122 1.55 -12.91 -3.08
CA SER A 122 2.25 -13.61 -4.16
C SER A 122 2.55 -12.71 -5.34
N TYR A 123 1.73 -11.69 -5.53
CA TYR A 123 1.84 -10.76 -6.66
C TYR A 123 2.56 -9.46 -6.33
N PHE A 124 2.69 -9.15 -5.05
CA PHE A 124 3.42 -7.97 -4.61
C PHE A 124 4.91 -8.30 -4.49
N THR A 125 5.71 -7.74 -5.39
CA THR A 125 7.17 -7.79 -5.37
C THR A 125 7.74 -6.41 -5.62
N PHE A 126 8.93 -6.14 -5.08
CA PHE A 126 9.62 -4.87 -5.27
C PHE A 126 11.14 -5.06 -5.33
N THR A 127 11.81 -4.13 -5.98
CA THR A 127 13.28 -4.09 -6.04
C THR A 127 13.81 -3.27 -4.88
N ARG A 128 14.80 -3.79 -4.19
CA ARG A 128 15.51 -3.10 -3.11
C ARG A 128 16.65 -2.24 -3.66
N ASN A 129 16.84 -1.09 -3.06
CA ASN A 129 17.97 -0.22 -3.32
C ASN A 129 18.91 -0.21 -2.11
N ASN A 130 19.82 -1.19 -2.05
CA ASN A 130 20.72 -1.37 -0.91
C ASN A 130 21.58 -0.12 -0.62
N THR A 131 21.93 0.66 -1.64
CA THR A 131 22.70 1.89 -1.45
C THR A 131 21.88 2.91 -0.67
N LYS A 132 20.64 3.20 -1.11
CA LYS A 132 19.75 4.12 -0.40
C LYS A 132 19.34 3.61 0.98
N GLU A 133 19.11 2.31 1.12
CA GLU A 133 18.80 1.70 2.40
C GLU A 133 19.95 1.87 3.40
N ASN A 134 21.19 1.70 2.97
CA ASN A 134 22.37 1.91 3.80
C ASN A 134 22.55 3.38 4.15
N GLU A 135 22.42 4.28 3.19
CA GLU A 135 22.48 5.72 3.41
C GLU A 135 21.42 6.17 4.44
N LEU A 136 20.16 5.73 4.27
CA LEU A 136 19.12 6.04 5.24
C LEU A 136 19.45 5.51 6.64
N PHE A 137 19.91 4.27 6.74
CA PHE A 137 20.16 3.61 8.02
C PHE A 137 21.36 4.20 8.74
N TYR A 138 22.52 4.31 8.08
CA TYR A 138 23.76 4.72 8.73
C TYR A 138 23.95 6.24 8.79
N ASP A 139 23.67 6.93 7.68
CA ASP A 139 24.04 8.34 7.55
C ASP A 139 22.91 9.27 8.00
N VAL A 140 21.65 8.97 7.64
CA VAL A 140 20.51 9.83 7.94
C VAL A 140 19.95 9.56 9.34
N LEU A 141 19.77 8.28 9.70
CA LEU A 141 19.21 7.88 11.00
C LEU A 141 20.28 7.62 12.07
N ASN A 142 21.56 7.61 11.68
CA ASN A 142 22.72 7.34 12.55
C ASN A 142 22.53 6.08 13.40
N LEU A 143 22.08 5.00 12.75
CA LEU A 143 21.88 3.69 13.35
C LEU A 143 23.13 2.83 13.16
N LYS A 144 23.29 1.81 14.00
CA LYS A 144 24.38 0.84 13.93
C LYS A 144 23.84 -0.56 13.83
N ASP A 145 24.62 -1.45 13.21
CA ASP A 145 24.29 -2.87 13.20
C ASP A 145 24.17 -3.41 14.63
N ASN A 146 23.19 -4.28 14.83
CA ASN A 146 22.86 -4.88 16.14
C ASN A 146 22.42 -3.88 17.23
N GLU A 147 22.09 -2.67 16.88
CA GLU A 147 21.53 -1.70 17.81
C GLU A 147 20.04 -2.00 18.05
N ASP A 148 19.65 -2.14 19.32
CA ASP A 148 18.24 -2.34 19.71
C ASP A 148 17.49 -1.01 19.64
N PHE A 149 16.46 -0.94 18.78
CA PHE A 149 15.57 0.21 18.72
C PHE A 149 14.12 -0.22 18.41
N ILE A 150 13.20 0.66 18.76
CA ILE A 150 11.77 0.54 18.50
C ILE A 150 11.43 1.55 17.41
N LEU A 151 10.95 1.08 16.27
CA LEU A 151 10.44 1.95 15.22
C LEU A 151 9.02 2.37 15.56
N PHE A 152 8.68 3.65 15.36
CA PHE A 152 7.30 4.08 15.48
C PHE A 152 6.89 4.99 14.33
N ASN A 153 5.69 4.74 13.81
CA ASN A 153 5.07 5.51 12.75
C ASN A 153 3.70 5.99 13.21
N GLN A 154 3.59 7.28 13.49
CA GLN A 154 2.36 7.90 14.00
C GLN A 154 1.60 8.70 12.94
N THR A 155 2.13 8.79 11.73
CA THR A 155 1.53 9.58 10.65
C THR A 155 0.91 8.71 9.58
N TYR A 156 -0.21 9.16 9.04
CA TYR A 156 -0.85 8.56 7.89
C TYR A 156 -1.44 9.66 6.99
N ALA A 157 -1.42 9.39 5.69
CA ALA A 157 -2.07 10.26 4.72
C ALA A 157 -3.55 9.90 4.60
N THR A 158 -4.40 10.92 4.71
CA THR A 158 -5.80 10.82 4.30
C THR A 158 -6.12 12.10 3.54
N GLN A 159 -6.86 11.99 2.45
CA GLN A 159 -7.18 13.21 1.70
C GLN A 159 -8.16 14.07 2.51
N PRO A 160 -7.89 15.36 2.69
CA PRO A 160 -6.85 16.17 2.01
C PRO A 160 -5.53 16.35 2.78
N GLY A 161 -5.10 15.52 3.71
CA GLY A 161 -3.89 15.85 4.46
C GLY A 161 -3.16 14.69 5.13
N ILE A 162 -2.15 15.04 5.92
CA ILE A 162 -1.42 14.13 6.79
C ILE A 162 -1.96 14.29 8.21
N ILE A 163 -2.34 13.19 8.84
CA ILE A 163 -2.83 13.15 10.20
C ILE A 163 -1.79 12.45 11.08
N LYS A 164 -1.61 12.98 12.28
CA LYS A 164 -0.78 12.39 13.31
C LYS A 164 -1.67 11.81 14.41
N LYS A 165 -1.48 10.51 14.70
CA LYS A 165 -2.16 9.84 15.80
C LYS A 165 -1.25 9.76 17.01
N ASP A 166 -1.78 9.99 18.22
CA ASP A 166 -1.01 9.82 19.44
C ASP A 166 -0.75 8.33 19.72
N LEU A 167 0.52 7.94 19.72
CA LEU A 167 0.97 6.59 20.06
C LEU A 167 1.57 6.51 21.47
N SER A 168 1.54 7.59 22.25
CA SER A 168 2.10 7.65 23.60
C SER A 168 1.58 6.54 24.52
N PRO A 169 0.29 6.18 24.52
CA PRO A 169 -0.20 5.09 25.36
C PRO A 169 0.51 3.76 25.13
N VAL A 170 0.80 3.42 23.85
CA VAL A 170 1.54 2.19 23.53
C VAL A 170 3.03 2.37 23.81
N LYS A 171 3.63 3.50 23.42
CA LYS A 171 5.05 3.77 23.67
C LYS A 171 5.42 3.62 25.14
N ASN A 172 4.57 4.10 26.05
CA ASN A 172 4.80 4.04 27.49
C ASN A 172 4.86 2.60 28.02
N THR A 173 4.27 1.63 27.33
CA THR A 173 4.33 0.21 27.73
C THR A 173 5.72 -0.42 27.53
N PHE A 174 6.60 0.22 26.75
CA PHE A 174 7.95 -0.29 26.48
C PHE A 174 8.98 0.11 27.54
N GLY A 175 8.62 0.92 28.54
CA GLY A 175 9.42 1.20 29.73
C GLY A 175 10.74 1.94 29.52
N GLY A 176 11.16 2.15 28.31
CA GLY A 176 12.41 2.80 27.90
C GLY A 176 13.02 2.10 26.69
N GLY A 177 13.94 2.78 26.02
CA GLY A 177 14.60 2.27 24.82
C GLY A 177 14.82 3.38 23.81
N LYS A 178 15.62 3.09 22.79
CA LYS A 178 15.81 4.01 21.67
C LYS A 178 14.58 3.93 20.74
N PHE A 179 13.90 5.04 20.59
CA PHE A 179 12.79 5.18 19.65
C PHE A 179 13.24 5.91 18.39
N ILE A 180 12.93 5.34 17.23
CA ILE A 180 13.15 5.96 15.93
C ILE A 180 11.79 6.29 15.33
N GLU A 181 11.55 7.57 15.09
CA GLU A 181 10.33 8.02 14.41
C GLU A 181 10.48 7.88 12.91
N MET A 182 9.53 7.16 12.29
CA MET A 182 9.42 7.12 10.86
C MET A 182 8.82 8.43 10.36
N ARG A 183 9.54 9.11 9.49
CA ARG A 183 9.18 10.42 8.94
C ARG A 183 9.48 10.48 7.46
N PHE A 184 8.92 11.46 6.79
CA PHE A 184 9.35 11.80 5.45
C PHE A 184 10.83 12.23 5.48
N VAL A 185 11.62 11.64 4.59
CA VAL A 185 13.02 12.00 4.36
C VAL A 185 13.15 12.28 2.88
N GLU A 186 13.57 13.50 2.54
CA GLU A 186 13.71 13.93 1.15
C GLU A 186 14.67 12.99 0.39
N GLY A 187 14.30 12.62 -0.83
CA GLY A 187 15.07 11.70 -1.67
C GLY A 187 14.91 10.21 -1.33
N PHE A 188 14.12 9.85 -0.31
CA PHE A 188 13.86 8.47 0.08
C PHE A 188 12.37 8.12 -0.04
N THR A 189 12.11 6.87 -0.39
CA THR A 189 10.76 6.30 -0.46
C THR A 189 10.52 5.35 0.72
N LEU A 190 9.29 4.88 0.87
CA LEU A 190 8.95 3.86 1.88
C LEU A 190 9.77 2.56 1.71
N PHE A 191 10.16 2.20 0.48
CA PHE A 191 10.95 1.00 0.22
C PHE A 191 12.40 1.12 0.72
N ASP A 192 12.94 2.32 0.79
CA ASP A 192 14.30 2.56 1.29
C ASP A 192 14.41 2.37 2.81
N TRP A 193 13.29 2.19 3.52
CA TRP A 193 13.25 1.85 4.95
C TRP A 193 13.42 0.34 5.23
N CYS A 194 13.55 -0.52 4.21
CA CYS A 194 13.60 -1.97 4.41
C CYS A 194 14.70 -2.41 5.36
N LYS A 195 15.91 -1.85 5.27
CA LYS A 195 17.00 -2.14 6.22
C LYS A 195 16.64 -1.74 7.65
N VAL A 196 15.96 -0.61 7.84
CA VAL A 196 15.48 -0.17 9.16
C VAL A 196 14.46 -1.17 9.71
N PHE A 197 13.51 -1.62 8.89
CA PHE A 197 12.52 -2.63 9.28
C PHE A 197 13.17 -3.96 9.67
N GLU A 198 14.21 -4.40 8.95
CA GLU A 198 14.91 -5.64 9.24
C GLU A 198 15.77 -5.56 10.51
N ASN A 199 16.18 -4.38 10.95
CA ASN A 199 17.02 -4.19 12.14
C ASN A 199 16.25 -3.75 13.39
N MET A 200 15.02 -3.23 13.25
CA MET A 200 14.20 -2.88 14.42
C MET A 200 13.95 -4.09 15.33
N LYS A 201 13.85 -3.87 16.63
CA LYS A 201 13.43 -4.89 17.61
C LYS A 201 11.91 -5.04 17.65
N SER A 202 11.20 -3.93 17.60
CA SER A 202 9.74 -3.85 17.66
C SER A 202 9.24 -2.69 16.81
N ILE A 203 7.96 -2.72 16.49
CA ILE A 203 7.29 -1.63 15.77
C ILE A 203 5.97 -1.25 16.43
N ILE A 204 5.73 0.06 16.49
CA ILE A 204 4.45 0.66 16.82
C ILE A 204 4.02 1.51 15.61
N THR A 205 2.91 1.21 15.00
CA THR A 205 2.47 1.95 13.81
C THR A 205 0.97 2.20 13.81
N VAL A 206 0.54 3.20 13.06
CA VAL A 206 -0.84 3.27 12.58
C VAL A 206 -1.00 2.34 11.37
N ASP A 207 -2.22 1.92 11.07
CA ASP A 207 -2.53 1.10 9.90
C ASP A 207 -2.25 1.86 8.60
N THR A 208 -1.11 1.58 7.98
CA THR A 208 -0.63 2.25 6.76
C THR A 208 0.00 1.26 5.78
N SER A 209 0.41 1.78 4.63
CA SER A 209 1.06 1.02 3.56
C SER A 209 2.33 0.27 4.01
N LEU A 210 3.01 0.73 5.06
CA LEU A 210 4.21 0.06 5.55
C LEU A 210 3.93 -1.39 5.99
N MET A 211 2.73 -1.68 6.52
CA MET A 211 2.37 -3.04 6.94
C MET A 211 2.45 -4.04 5.77
N TYR A 212 2.08 -3.61 4.56
CA TYR A 212 2.19 -4.46 3.35
C TYR A 212 3.66 -4.76 3.00
N ILE A 213 4.57 -3.79 3.18
CA ILE A 213 6.01 -4.00 2.95
C ILE A 213 6.58 -4.95 3.99
N LEU A 214 6.24 -4.77 5.28
CA LEU A 214 6.68 -5.66 6.35
C LEU A 214 6.32 -7.12 6.08
N GLU A 215 5.15 -7.39 5.52
CA GLU A 215 4.70 -8.74 5.16
C GLU A 215 5.57 -9.43 4.07
N LYS A 216 6.38 -8.68 3.35
CA LYS A 216 7.34 -9.19 2.35
C LYS A 216 8.74 -9.41 2.91
N LEU A 217 9.03 -8.85 4.06
CA LEU A 217 10.33 -8.97 4.72
C LEU A 217 10.37 -10.19 5.65
N ASN A 218 11.56 -10.74 5.87
CA ASN A 218 11.73 -11.84 6.81
C ASN A 218 11.96 -11.31 8.25
N LEU A 219 10.89 -11.05 8.96
CA LEU A 219 10.90 -10.48 10.31
C LEU A 219 10.64 -11.50 11.42
N LYS A 220 10.91 -12.79 11.19
CA LYS A 220 10.58 -13.89 12.10
C LYS A 220 11.17 -13.75 13.50
N ASN A 221 12.31 -13.05 13.63
CA ASN A 221 12.99 -12.85 14.93
C ASN A 221 12.51 -11.59 15.66
N LYS A 222 11.52 -10.87 15.12
CA LYS A 222 10.97 -9.67 15.75
C LYS A 222 9.86 -10.06 16.72
N THR A 223 9.82 -9.38 17.86
CA THR A 223 9.00 -9.86 18.99
C THR A 223 7.67 -9.13 19.13
N ASN A 224 7.58 -7.86 18.70
CA ASN A 224 6.39 -7.08 18.98
C ASN A 224 5.98 -6.22 17.78
N PHE A 225 4.76 -6.46 17.32
CA PHE A 225 4.10 -5.71 16.27
C PHE A 225 2.83 -5.08 16.86
N PHE A 226 2.83 -3.75 17.01
CA PHE A 226 1.70 -3.00 17.53
C PHE A 226 1.11 -2.12 16.43
N CYS A 227 -0.20 -2.24 16.22
CA CYS A 227 -0.94 -1.40 15.31
C CYS A 227 -2.01 -0.62 16.08
N VAL A 228 -1.90 0.70 16.06
CA VAL A 228 -2.96 1.59 16.55
C VAL A 228 -3.84 1.96 15.38
N THR A 229 -5.03 1.39 15.33
CA THR A 229 -5.92 1.56 14.19
C THR A 229 -6.47 2.99 14.09
N ARG A 230 -6.67 3.47 12.87
CA ARG A 230 -7.22 4.82 12.60
C ARG A 230 -8.66 4.97 13.07
N GLY A 231 -9.44 3.88 13.03
CA GLY A 231 -10.82 3.85 13.46
C GLY A 231 -11.16 2.54 14.18
N ALA A 232 -12.25 2.55 14.96
CA ALA A 232 -12.66 1.42 15.79
C ALA A 232 -12.95 0.11 15.01
N HIS A 233 -13.29 0.21 13.73
CA HIS A 233 -13.64 -0.96 12.90
C HIS A 233 -12.51 -1.42 11.96
N VAL A 234 -11.38 -0.71 11.92
CA VAL A 234 -10.30 -1.01 10.97
C VAL A 234 -9.65 -2.36 11.27
N GLU A 235 -9.61 -2.79 12.53
CA GLU A 235 -9.09 -4.11 12.91
C GLU A 235 -9.83 -5.23 12.17
N GLU A 236 -11.17 -5.18 12.09
CA GLU A 236 -11.98 -6.19 11.39
C GLU A 236 -11.65 -6.25 9.89
N GLU A 237 -11.21 -5.10 9.31
CA GLU A 237 -10.90 -5.00 7.89
C GLU A 237 -9.54 -5.60 7.55
N ILE A 238 -8.55 -5.43 8.42
CA ILE A 238 -7.15 -5.67 8.08
C ILE A 238 -6.54 -6.91 8.74
N THR A 239 -7.13 -7.45 9.81
CA THR A 239 -6.56 -8.59 10.55
C THR A 239 -6.30 -9.80 9.64
N GLU A 240 -7.19 -10.07 8.68
CA GLU A 240 -7.06 -11.20 7.76
C GLU A 240 -5.99 -10.96 6.66
N LEU A 241 -5.49 -9.73 6.50
CA LEU A 241 -4.55 -9.38 5.43
C LEU A 241 -3.10 -9.66 5.81
N PHE A 242 -2.79 -9.65 7.11
CA PHE A 242 -1.43 -9.68 7.63
C PHE A 242 -1.18 -10.94 8.46
N SER A 243 0.01 -11.53 8.31
CA SER A 243 0.36 -12.81 8.95
C SER A 243 1.24 -12.66 10.19
N TYR A 244 1.89 -11.52 10.39
CA TYR A 244 2.62 -11.27 11.62
C TYR A 244 1.66 -11.13 12.81
N PRO A 245 2.08 -11.45 14.04
CA PRO A 245 1.23 -11.44 15.24
C PRO A 245 1.00 -10.00 15.72
N TRP A 246 0.29 -9.22 14.93
CA TRP A 246 -0.05 -7.86 15.26
C TRP A 246 -0.96 -7.78 16.48
N ARG A 247 -0.64 -6.87 17.41
CA ARG A 247 -1.51 -6.45 18.50
C ARG A 247 -2.21 -5.18 18.09
N TYR A 248 -3.49 -5.29 17.83
CA TYR A 248 -4.31 -4.15 17.42
C TYR A 248 -4.88 -3.43 18.63
N THR A 249 -4.96 -2.12 18.56
CA THR A 249 -5.63 -1.29 19.56
C THR A 249 -6.19 -0.03 18.90
N TYR A 250 -7.23 0.51 19.51
CA TYR A 250 -7.83 1.77 19.08
C TYR A 250 -7.91 2.72 20.28
N TYR A 251 -7.49 3.95 20.06
CA TYR A 251 -7.67 5.06 20.98
C TYR A 251 -8.45 6.15 20.26
N ALA A 252 -9.57 6.60 20.85
CA ALA A 252 -10.41 7.66 20.32
C ALA A 252 -9.70 9.03 20.34
#